data_73dee132c72fb84162784b6fe8c5dbec
#
_entry.id   73dee132c72fb84162784b6fe8c5dbec
#
_cell.length_a   1.000
_cell.length_b   1.000
_cell.length_c   1.000
_cell.angle_alpha   90.00
_cell.angle_beta   90.00
_cell.angle_gamma   90.00
#
_symmetry.space_group_name_H-M   'P 1'
#
loop_
_entity.id
_entity.type
_entity.pdbx_description
1 polymer ?
#
loop_
_entity_poly.entity_id
_entity_poly.type
_entity_poly.pdbx_seq_one_letter_code
_entity_poly.pdbx_strand_id
1 'polypeptide(L)'
;MSKVNVNAIEPSTGTDITLGASGDTITIPSGATFTQSGTMNASAITAGTVATARLGSGTADATTFLRGDQTYAAAGSSFKLGTFTRDISTADGTQAVTGVGFQPTHLIFHANINNIAGGFSVGFDDGTTRRGSGIDGNTAYTFSDGSSTTDISILCRDVAGSTGASYEGSVTTLGADGFTVTWNKIGSPTGSLVVYYMAFK
;
A
#
# COMPACT_ATOMS: atom_id res chain seq x y z
N MET A 1 15.78 39.39 48.07
CA MET A 1 15.98 38.09 47.36
C MET A 1 17.38 37.61 47.66
N SER A 2 17.50 36.40 48.23
CA SER A 2 18.79 35.75 48.43
C SER A 2 19.25 35.13 47.10
N LYS A 3 20.52 35.30 46.74
CA LYS A 3 21.13 34.67 45.57
C LYS A 3 22.26 33.76 46.05
N VAL A 4 22.34 32.57 45.50
CA VAL A 4 23.48 31.68 45.66
C VAL A 4 24.25 31.70 44.34
N ASN A 5 25.48 32.20 44.36
CA ASN A 5 26.38 32.23 43.21
C ASN A 5 27.50 31.22 43.45
N VAL A 6 27.40 30.09 42.74
CA VAL A 6 28.37 28.99 42.83
C VAL A 6 28.69 28.47 41.44
N ASN A 7 29.91 27.96 41.26
CA ASN A 7 30.28 27.32 39.99
C ASN A 7 29.77 25.87 39.84
N ALA A 8 29.54 25.22 40.97
CA ALA A 8 28.96 23.88 41.03
C ALA A 8 28.16 23.69 42.32
N ILE A 9 27.15 22.88 42.28
CA ILE A 9 26.40 22.36 43.44
C ILE A 9 26.52 20.85 43.40
N GLU A 10 27.16 20.30 44.46
CA GLU A 10 27.41 18.89 44.57
C GLU A 10 26.79 18.39 45.87
N PRO A 11 26.32 17.12 45.93
CA PRO A 11 25.84 16.54 47.19
C PRO A 11 27.02 16.39 48.17
N SER A 12 26.80 16.73 49.42
CA SER A 12 27.83 16.59 50.49
C SER A 12 28.04 15.11 50.85
N THR A 13 27.02 14.28 50.70
CA THR A 13 27.01 12.84 50.86
C THR A 13 25.99 12.24 49.90
N GLY A 14 26.27 11.02 49.40
CA GLY A 14 25.38 10.38 48.42
C GLY A 14 25.53 10.88 47.01
N THR A 15 24.54 10.61 46.17
CA THR A 15 24.57 10.90 44.71
C THR A 15 23.48 11.86 44.25
N ASP A 16 22.58 12.30 45.15
CA ASP A 16 21.38 13.04 44.77
C ASP A 16 21.43 14.50 45.29
N ILE A 17 21.07 15.41 44.46
CA ILE A 17 20.75 16.80 44.80
C ILE A 17 19.25 17.00 44.60
N THR A 18 18.52 17.26 45.68
CA THR A 18 17.10 17.61 45.59
C THR A 18 16.96 19.13 45.54
N LEU A 19 16.34 19.62 44.50
CA LEU A 19 16.02 21.03 44.28
C LEU A 19 14.52 21.26 44.46
N GLY A 20 14.13 21.99 45.49
CA GLY A 20 12.73 22.27 45.81
C GLY A 20 12.01 21.16 46.56
N ALA A 21 10.81 21.45 47.03
CA ALA A 21 9.88 20.56 47.68
C ALA A 21 8.60 20.33 46.80
N SER A 22 7.68 19.52 47.30
CA SER A 22 6.41 19.32 46.60
C SER A 22 5.66 20.66 46.42
N GLY A 23 5.33 21.00 45.19
CA GLY A 23 4.67 22.26 44.82
C GLY A 23 5.63 23.40 44.38
N ASP A 24 6.92 23.22 44.55
CA ASP A 24 7.89 24.22 44.09
C ASP A 24 8.10 24.18 42.58
N THR A 25 8.41 25.34 42.01
CA THR A 25 8.73 25.49 40.58
C THR A 25 10.19 25.83 40.41
N ILE A 26 10.89 25.06 39.58
CA ILE A 26 12.26 25.37 39.14
C ILE A 26 12.16 26.02 37.77
N THR A 27 12.48 27.32 37.70
CA THR A 27 12.40 28.07 36.44
C THR A 27 13.78 28.19 35.81
N ILE A 28 13.92 27.73 34.60
CA ILE A 28 15.06 27.98 33.72
C ILE A 28 14.70 29.20 32.87
N PRO A 29 15.40 30.36 33.04
CA PRO A 29 15.06 31.58 32.30
C PRO A 29 15.21 31.41 30.79
N SER A 30 14.50 32.23 30.01
CA SER A 30 14.71 32.31 28.58
C SER A 30 16.16 32.63 28.23
N GLY A 31 16.74 31.91 27.28
CA GLY A 31 18.16 32.04 26.89
C GLY A 31 19.14 31.22 27.74
N ALA A 32 18.68 30.63 28.86
CA ALA A 32 19.48 29.65 29.60
C ALA A 32 19.26 28.24 29.04
N THR A 33 20.32 27.45 29.07
CA THR A 33 20.26 26.05 28.60
C THR A 33 20.26 25.10 29.80
N PHE A 34 19.31 24.16 29.81
CA PHE A 34 19.36 22.98 30.67
C PHE A 34 20.05 21.84 29.92
N THR A 35 21.27 21.48 30.33
CA THR A 35 21.99 20.35 29.73
C THR A 35 21.95 19.15 30.68
N GLN A 36 21.38 18.05 30.24
CA GLN A 36 21.37 16.80 30.94
C GLN A 36 22.25 15.79 30.19
N SER A 37 23.27 15.25 30.88
CA SER A 37 24.18 14.23 30.31
C SER A 37 23.71 12.79 30.54
N GLY A 38 22.73 12.59 31.43
CA GLY A 38 22.12 11.30 31.71
C GLY A 38 20.80 11.08 30.98
N THR A 39 20.10 9.99 31.31
CA THR A 39 18.76 9.67 30.79
C THR A 39 17.68 10.54 31.47
N MET A 40 16.78 11.11 30.68
CA MET A 40 15.55 11.72 31.15
C MET A 40 14.42 10.69 31.10
N ASN A 41 13.68 10.53 32.18
CA ASN A 41 12.49 9.71 32.15
C ASN A 41 11.39 10.43 31.34
N ALA A 42 10.97 9.84 30.22
CA ALA A 42 9.94 10.41 29.35
C ALA A 42 8.58 10.61 30.06
N SER A 43 8.29 9.83 31.12
CA SER A 43 7.07 10.01 31.93
C SER A 43 7.04 11.34 32.70
N ALA A 44 8.19 12.01 32.84
CA ALA A 44 8.26 13.36 33.45
C ALA A 44 7.81 14.49 32.50
N ILE A 45 7.61 14.20 31.22
CA ILE A 45 7.08 15.16 30.24
C ILE A 45 5.56 15.09 30.25
N THR A 46 4.94 15.76 31.21
CA THR A 46 3.49 15.66 31.47
C THR A 46 2.67 16.75 30.73
N ALA A 47 3.31 17.77 30.19
CA ALA A 47 2.65 18.86 29.48
C ALA A 47 3.58 19.50 28.45
N GLY A 48 2.98 20.20 27.49
CA GLY A 48 3.69 20.91 26.43
C GLY A 48 3.84 20.07 25.16
N THR A 49 4.55 20.64 24.17
CA THR A 49 4.79 20.02 22.86
C THR A 49 6.28 19.75 22.69
N VAL A 50 6.64 18.51 22.37
CA VAL A 50 7.98 18.18 21.90
C VAL A 50 8.04 18.53 20.42
N ALA A 51 8.97 19.41 20.03
CA ALA A 51 9.12 19.76 18.61
C ALA A 51 9.37 18.49 17.76
N THR A 52 8.71 18.37 16.63
CA THR A 52 8.77 17.18 15.76
C THR A 52 10.18 16.82 15.33
N ALA A 53 11.04 17.83 15.12
CA ALA A 53 12.46 17.63 14.81
C ALA A 53 13.27 16.91 15.92
N ARG A 54 12.71 16.77 17.13
CA ARG A 54 13.30 16.03 18.25
C ARG A 54 12.74 14.62 18.40
N LEU A 55 11.67 14.31 17.68
CA LEU A 55 11.01 13.00 17.72
C LEU A 55 11.53 12.08 16.62
N GLY A 56 12.02 12.66 15.52
CA GLY A 56 12.50 11.86 14.39
C GLY A 56 13.06 12.74 13.27
N SER A 57 13.57 12.09 12.24
CA SER A 57 14.08 12.73 11.02
C SER A 57 13.01 12.73 9.91
N GLY A 58 13.20 13.59 8.89
CA GLY A 58 12.24 13.77 7.80
C GLY A 58 11.25 14.90 8.04
N THR A 59 10.33 15.09 7.13
CA THR A 59 9.31 16.15 7.21
C THR A 59 8.08 15.65 7.96
N ALA A 60 7.75 16.29 9.07
CA ALA A 60 6.53 16.03 9.81
C ALA A 60 5.43 16.99 9.32
N ASP A 61 4.43 16.45 8.64
CA ASP A 61 3.27 17.18 8.11
C ASP A 61 1.98 16.35 8.26
N ALA A 62 0.88 16.86 7.71
CA ALA A 62 -0.42 16.19 7.80
C ALA A 62 -0.52 14.87 7.01
N THR A 63 0.47 14.56 6.17
CA THR A 63 0.51 13.36 5.31
C THR A 63 1.49 12.31 5.79
N THR A 64 2.31 12.63 6.80
CA THR A 64 3.35 11.75 7.34
C THR A 64 3.06 11.32 8.77
N PHE A 65 3.59 10.19 9.16
CA PHE A 65 3.55 9.68 10.53
C PHE A 65 4.95 9.25 10.98
N LEU A 66 5.20 9.26 12.28
CA LEU A 66 6.46 8.81 12.86
C LEU A 66 6.48 7.28 12.86
N ARG A 67 7.48 6.71 12.20
CA ARG A 67 7.69 5.26 12.12
C ARG A 67 8.50 4.76 13.31
N GLY A 68 8.53 3.44 13.50
CA GLY A 68 9.31 2.81 14.55
C GLY A 68 10.84 2.97 14.41
N ASP A 69 11.32 3.35 13.23
CA ASP A 69 12.72 3.71 12.96
C ASP A 69 13.02 5.21 13.22
N GLN A 70 12.08 5.92 13.84
CA GLN A 70 12.15 7.35 14.14
C GLN A 70 12.27 8.26 12.88
N THR A 71 11.70 7.82 11.76
CA THR A 71 11.56 8.66 10.57
C THR A 71 10.10 9.04 10.33
N TYR A 72 9.87 10.27 9.86
CA TYR A 72 8.58 10.69 9.34
C TYR A 72 8.47 10.28 7.87
N ALA A 73 7.47 9.49 7.56
CA ALA A 73 7.20 9.06 6.19
C ALA A 73 5.71 8.97 5.92
N ALA A 74 5.32 9.18 4.68
CA ALA A 74 3.95 8.98 4.24
C ALA A 74 3.50 7.53 4.45
N ALA A 75 2.23 7.34 4.76
CA ALA A 75 1.61 6.03 4.71
C ALA A 75 1.68 5.54 3.26
N GLY A 76 2.35 4.43 3.03
CA GLY A 76 2.34 3.78 1.72
C GLY A 76 0.92 3.41 1.32
N SER A 77 0.55 3.62 0.05
CA SER A 77 -0.71 3.09 -0.46
C SER A 77 -0.69 1.57 -0.35
N SER A 78 -1.72 1.01 0.26
CA SER A 78 -1.89 -0.44 0.38
C SER A 78 -2.64 -1.05 -0.81
N PHE A 79 -3.16 -0.20 -1.71
CA PHE A 79 -3.83 -0.63 -2.93
C PHE A 79 -3.71 0.41 -4.05
N LYS A 80 -3.89 -0.04 -5.29
CA LYS A 80 -3.93 0.79 -6.50
C LYS A 80 -5.10 0.37 -7.36
N LEU A 81 -5.88 1.36 -7.81
CA LEU A 81 -6.86 1.19 -8.88
C LEU A 81 -6.23 1.60 -10.20
N GLY A 82 -6.49 0.84 -11.24
CA GLY A 82 -6.02 1.16 -12.58
C GLY A 82 -6.83 0.48 -13.66
N THR A 83 -6.47 0.78 -14.90
CA THR A 83 -7.10 0.19 -16.10
C THR A 83 -6.04 -0.03 -17.17
N PHE A 84 -6.27 -1.05 -17.98
CA PHE A 84 -5.52 -1.27 -19.22
C PHE A 84 -6.46 -1.87 -20.27
N THR A 85 -6.03 -1.84 -21.51
CA THR A 85 -6.79 -2.36 -22.65
C THR A 85 -6.00 -3.43 -23.37
N ARG A 86 -6.72 -4.33 -24.03
CA ARG A 86 -6.15 -5.35 -24.93
C ARG A 86 -7.03 -5.50 -26.16
N ASP A 87 -6.44 -5.43 -27.35
CA ASP A 87 -7.09 -5.87 -28.56
C ASP A 87 -7.12 -7.40 -28.57
N ILE A 88 -8.31 -7.97 -28.53
CA ILE A 88 -8.50 -9.43 -28.44
C ILE A 88 -8.34 -10.14 -29.78
N SER A 89 -8.20 -9.41 -30.88
CA SER A 89 -7.77 -9.97 -32.17
C SER A 89 -6.27 -10.29 -32.21
N THR A 90 -5.48 -9.69 -31.30
CA THR A 90 -4.03 -9.90 -31.17
C THR A 90 -3.71 -11.36 -30.84
N ALA A 91 -2.61 -11.88 -31.37
CA ALA A 91 -2.10 -13.20 -31.03
C ALA A 91 -1.75 -13.33 -29.54
N ASP A 92 -1.58 -14.58 -29.11
CA ASP A 92 -1.08 -14.93 -27.78
C ASP A 92 0.20 -14.15 -27.43
N GLY A 93 0.41 -13.93 -26.15
CA GLY A 93 1.60 -13.22 -25.69
C GLY A 93 1.41 -12.60 -24.32
N THR A 94 2.39 -11.82 -23.91
CA THR A 94 2.41 -11.18 -22.61
C THR A 94 2.13 -9.68 -22.72
N GLN A 95 1.58 -9.12 -21.64
CA GLN A 95 1.36 -7.69 -21.48
C GLN A 95 1.77 -7.27 -20.07
N ALA A 96 2.76 -6.39 -19.98
CA ALA A 96 3.16 -5.78 -18.72
C ALA A 96 2.23 -4.61 -18.38
N VAL A 97 1.81 -4.54 -17.12
CA VAL A 97 1.09 -3.42 -16.52
C VAL A 97 2.00 -2.83 -15.44
N THR A 98 2.44 -1.60 -15.65
CA THR A 98 3.41 -0.90 -14.78
C THR A 98 2.77 0.34 -14.15
N GLY A 99 3.47 0.99 -13.21
CA GLY A 99 2.99 2.21 -12.54
C GLY A 99 2.02 1.91 -11.40
N VAL A 100 2.05 0.71 -10.86
CA VAL A 100 1.30 0.34 -9.65
C VAL A 100 1.93 1.00 -8.41
N GLY A 101 3.26 1.20 -8.40
CA GLY A 101 4.01 1.84 -7.32
C GLY A 101 4.44 0.89 -6.20
N PHE A 102 4.15 -0.39 -6.35
CA PHE A 102 4.57 -1.47 -5.45
C PHE A 102 4.44 -2.83 -6.13
N GLN A 103 5.07 -3.85 -5.54
CA GLN A 103 4.83 -5.24 -5.94
C GLN A 103 3.49 -5.71 -5.37
N PRO A 104 2.51 -6.04 -6.22
CA PRO A 104 1.25 -6.58 -5.76
C PRO A 104 1.43 -7.96 -5.11
N THR A 105 0.62 -8.25 -4.10
CA THR A 105 0.46 -9.59 -3.52
C THR A 105 -0.75 -10.31 -4.10
N HIS A 106 -1.78 -9.55 -4.48
CA HIS A 106 -2.97 -10.07 -5.15
C HIS A 106 -3.68 -8.99 -5.95
N LEU A 107 -4.50 -9.42 -6.88
CA LEU A 107 -5.20 -8.60 -7.86
C LEU A 107 -6.66 -9.00 -7.94
N ILE A 108 -7.51 -8.00 -8.14
CA ILE A 108 -8.91 -8.18 -8.53
C ILE A 108 -9.08 -7.54 -9.90
N PHE A 109 -9.71 -8.25 -10.81
CA PHE A 109 -10.01 -7.79 -12.15
C PHE A 109 -11.49 -7.67 -12.39
N HIS A 110 -11.88 -6.63 -13.12
CA HIS A 110 -13.18 -6.53 -13.77
C HIS A 110 -12.94 -6.20 -15.24
N ALA A 111 -13.37 -7.08 -16.11
CA ALA A 111 -13.11 -6.96 -17.54
C ALA A 111 -14.41 -6.96 -18.34
N ASN A 112 -14.46 -6.14 -19.36
CA ASN A 112 -15.56 -6.14 -20.34
C ASN A 112 -15.03 -5.91 -21.77
N ILE A 113 -15.76 -6.40 -22.75
CA ILE A 113 -15.47 -6.15 -24.17
C ILE A 113 -16.27 -4.92 -24.60
N ASN A 114 -15.58 -3.91 -25.14
CA ASN A 114 -16.25 -2.79 -25.79
C ASN A 114 -17.03 -3.29 -26.99
N ASN A 115 -18.28 -2.85 -27.14
CA ASN A 115 -19.25 -3.21 -28.18
C ASN A 115 -19.99 -4.53 -28.04
N ILE A 116 -19.83 -5.26 -26.92
CA ILE A 116 -20.67 -6.43 -26.64
C ILE A 116 -21.59 -6.09 -25.47
N ALA A 117 -22.88 -6.03 -25.72
CA ALA A 117 -23.86 -5.75 -24.69
C ALA A 117 -23.93 -6.91 -23.68
N GLY A 118 -23.68 -6.61 -22.42
CA GLY A 118 -23.98 -7.49 -21.29
C GLY A 118 -22.91 -8.50 -20.88
N GLY A 119 -21.73 -8.52 -21.51
CA GLY A 119 -20.65 -9.44 -21.11
C GLY A 119 -19.63 -8.79 -20.19
N PHE A 120 -19.35 -9.42 -19.06
CA PHE A 120 -18.23 -9.03 -18.19
C PHE A 120 -17.66 -10.25 -17.46
N SER A 121 -16.44 -10.11 -16.95
CA SER A 121 -15.86 -11.07 -16.00
C SER A 121 -15.28 -10.37 -14.79
N VAL A 122 -15.30 -11.06 -13.67
CA VAL A 122 -14.61 -10.69 -12.43
C VAL A 122 -13.64 -11.80 -12.10
N GLY A 123 -12.40 -11.47 -11.78
CA GLY A 123 -11.39 -12.45 -11.43
C GLY A 123 -10.50 -12.01 -10.29
N PHE A 124 -9.84 -12.99 -9.68
CA PHE A 124 -8.88 -12.85 -8.59
C PHE A 124 -7.61 -13.61 -8.94
N ASP A 125 -6.46 -13.01 -8.60
CA ASP A 125 -5.17 -13.62 -8.88
C ASP A 125 -4.14 -13.18 -7.83
N ASP A 126 -3.44 -14.13 -7.23
CA ASP A 126 -2.31 -13.89 -6.31
C ASP A 126 -0.96 -14.35 -6.89
N GLY A 127 -0.94 -14.60 -8.21
CA GLY A 127 0.20 -15.18 -8.91
C GLY A 127 0.29 -16.70 -8.84
N THR A 128 -0.49 -17.33 -7.95
CA THR A 128 -0.54 -18.78 -7.74
C THR A 128 -1.94 -19.33 -7.90
N THR A 129 -2.89 -18.71 -7.23
CA THR A 129 -4.31 -19.10 -7.21
C THR A 129 -5.11 -18.12 -8.04
N ARG A 130 -5.90 -18.65 -8.96
CA ARG A 130 -6.77 -17.87 -9.84
C ARG A 130 -8.20 -18.31 -9.68
N ARG A 131 -9.11 -17.35 -9.69
CA ARG A 131 -10.55 -17.59 -9.57
C ARG A 131 -11.28 -16.56 -10.41
N GLY A 132 -12.37 -16.95 -11.03
CA GLY A 132 -13.16 -15.98 -11.75
C GLY A 132 -14.51 -16.52 -12.18
N SER A 133 -15.38 -15.56 -12.44
CA SER A 133 -16.73 -15.79 -12.98
C SER A 133 -17.13 -14.66 -13.88
N GLY A 134 -18.13 -14.86 -14.70
CA GLY A 134 -18.61 -13.82 -15.60
C GLY A 134 -19.96 -14.16 -16.21
N ILE A 135 -20.39 -13.25 -17.07
CA ILE A 135 -21.60 -13.36 -17.85
C ILE A 135 -21.25 -13.06 -19.31
N ASP A 136 -21.70 -13.89 -20.23
CA ASP A 136 -21.70 -13.62 -21.66
C ASP A 136 -23.15 -13.46 -22.14
N GLY A 137 -23.58 -12.24 -22.34
CA GLY A 137 -24.98 -11.97 -22.63
C GLY A 137 -25.89 -12.39 -21.47
N ASN A 138 -26.62 -13.50 -21.60
CA ASN A 138 -27.58 -13.99 -20.60
C ASN A 138 -27.10 -15.20 -19.81
N THR A 139 -25.91 -15.74 -20.08
CA THR A 139 -25.41 -16.95 -19.45
C THR A 139 -24.30 -16.65 -18.46
N ALA A 140 -24.53 -16.98 -17.18
CA ALA A 140 -23.47 -16.94 -16.16
C ALA A 140 -22.56 -18.16 -16.31
N TYR A 141 -21.26 -17.96 -16.09
CA TYR A 141 -20.26 -19.03 -16.14
C TYR A 141 -19.18 -18.83 -15.07
N THR A 142 -18.60 -19.94 -14.62
CA THR A 142 -17.38 -19.95 -13.82
C THR A 142 -16.26 -20.48 -14.70
N PHE A 143 -15.11 -19.80 -14.73
CA PHE A 143 -14.01 -20.18 -15.60
C PHE A 143 -12.74 -20.58 -14.83
N SER A 144 -12.75 -20.42 -13.53
CA SER A 144 -11.62 -20.74 -12.69
C SER A 144 -12.11 -21.06 -11.28
N ASP A 145 -12.27 -22.31 -10.96
CA ASP A 145 -12.74 -22.79 -9.65
C ASP A 145 -11.62 -23.38 -8.79
N GLY A 146 -10.40 -23.41 -9.34
CA GLY A 146 -9.21 -23.97 -8.70
C GLY A 146 -9.06 -25.47 -8.87
N SER A 147 -9.85 -26.08 -9.72
CA SER A 147 -9.75 -27.51 -10.06
C SER A 147 -9.04 -27.74 -11.39
N SER A 148 -8.80 -26.70 -12.18
CA SER A 148 -8.17 -26.78 -13.51
C SER A 148 -6.69 -26.46 -13.48
N THR A 149 -5.91 -27.14 -14.32
CA THR A 149 -4.49 -26.85 -14.56
C THR A 149 -4.27 -25.59 -15.41
N THR A 150 -5.33 -25.02 -15.95
CA THR A 150 -5.33 -23.81 -16.79
C THR A 150 -6.19 -22.72 -16.15
N ASP A 151 -5.94 -22.46 -14.87
CA ASP A 151 -6.65 -21.40 -14.15
C ASP A 151 -6.38 -20.04 -14.79
N ILE A 152 -7.45 -19.29 -15.04
CA ILE A 152 -7.42 -17.96 -15.62
C ILE A 152 -8.11 -16.97 -14.67
N SER A 153 -7.68 -15.71 -14.73
CA SER A 153 -8.25 -14.64 -13.91
C SER A 153 -9.08 -13.64 -14.71
N ILE A 154 -8.91 -13.63 -16.03
CA ILE A 154 -9.66 -12.75 -16.93
C ILE A 154 -10.17 -13.61 -18.09
N LEU A 155 -11.48 -13.62 -18.31
CA LEU A 155 -12.07 -14.30 -19.45
C LEU A 155 -13.06 -13.38 -20.15
N CYS A 156 -12.86 -13.20 -21.44
CA CYS A 156 -13.84 -12.57 -22.30
C CYS A 156 -14.24 -13.52 -23.41
N ARG A 157 -15.54 -13.76 -23.54
CA ARG A 157 -16.14 -14.54 -24.61
C ARG A 157 -16.75 -13.60 -25.65
N ASP A 158 -16.49 -13.88 -26.91
CA ASP A 158 -17.10 -13.18 -28.02
C ASP A 158 -18.44 -13.87 -28.34
N VAL A 159 -19.53 -13.29 -27.85
CA VAL A 159 -20.89 -13.79 -28.10
C VAL A 159 -21.49 -13.32 -29.43
N ALA A 160 -20.86 -12.36 -30.10
CA ALA A 160 -21.42 -11.78 -31.31
C ALA A 160 -21.28 -12.69 -32.55
N GLY A 161 -20.41 -13.69 -32.47
CA GLY A 161 -20.07 -14.50 -33.66
C GLY A 161 -20.23 -15.98 -33.56
N SER A 162 -20.91 -16.54 -32.54
CA SER A 162 -21.06 -18.00 -32.34
C SER A 162 -19.74 -18.79 -32.21
N THR A 163 -19.79 -19.85 -31.42
CA THR A 163 -18.81 -20.93 -31.40
C THR A 163 -17.59 -20.81 -30.48
N GLY A 164 -17.76 -20.25 -29.28
CA GLY A 164 -16.75 -20.46 -28.23
C GLY A 164 -15.43 -19.72 -28.41
N ALA A 165 -15.41 -18.63 -29.20
CA ALA A 165 -14.25 -17.76 -29.25
C ALA A 165 -14.09 -17.04 -27.92
N SER A 166 -12.88 -17.06 -27.37
CA SER A 166 -12.57 -16.41 -26.10
C SER A 166 -11.16 -15.83 -26.09
N TYR A 167 -10.94 -14.91 -25.15
CA TYR A 167 -9.64 -14.38 -24.84
C TYR A 167 -9.42 -14.48 -23.34
N GLU A 168 -8.35 -15.15 -22.95
CA GLU A 168 -8.06 -15.55 -21.59
C GLU A 168 -6.79 -14.89 -21.08
N GLY A 169 -6.82 -14.37 -19.84
CA GLY A 169 -5.67 -13.75 -19.20
C GLY A 169 -5.36 -14.38 -17.86
N SER A 170 -4.07 -14.62 -17.62
CA SER A 170 -3.54 -15.13 -16.35
C SER A 170 -2.34 -14.31 -15.93
N VAL A 171 -2.26 -13.93 -14.66
CA VAL A 171 -1.07 -13.25 -14.13
C VAL A 171 0.07 -14.27 -14.01
N THR A 172 1.19 -13.95 -14.63
CA THR A 172 2.38 -14.82 -14.62
C THR A 172 3.52 -14.24 -13.79
N THR A 173 3.48 -12.94 -13.50
CA THR A 173 4.52 -12.30 -12.70
C THR A 173 3.90 -11.15 -11.91
N LEU A 174 4.18 -11.10 -10.60
CA LEU A 174 3.97 -9.95 -9.74
C LEU A 174 5.32 -9.22 -9.57
N GLY A 175 5.52 -8.17 -10.37
CA GLY A 175 6.78 -7.40 -10.42
C GLY A 175 6.83 -6.28 -9.40
N ALA A 176 8.01 -5.66 -9.23
CA ALA A 176 8.25 -4.62 -8.23
C ALA A 176 7.35 -3.36 -8.39
N ASP A 177 6.85 -3.10 -9.60
CA ASP A 177 6.01 -1.93 -9.92
C ASP A 177 4.77 -2.32 -10.74
N GLY A 178 4.28 -3.55 -10.60
CA GLY A 178 3.12 -3.99 -11.36
C GLY A 178 3.06 -5.49 -11.58
N PHE A 179 2.48 -5.91 -12.70
CA PHE A 179 2.26 -7.31 -12.99
C PHE A 179 2.31 -7.57 -14.50
N THR A 180 2.46 -8.84 -14.88
CA THR A 180 2.41 -9.28 -16.28
C THR A 180 1.26 -10.27 -16.47
N VAL A 181 0.44 -10.02 -17.45
CA VAL A 181 -0.64 -10.93 -17.88
C VAL A 181 -0.17 -11.69 -19.12
N THR A 182 -0.30 -12.99 -19.08
CA THR A 182 -0.18 -13.85 -20.27
C THR A 182 -1.55 -14.08 -20.86
N TRP A 183 -1.65 -13.88 -22.15
CA TRP A 183 -2.89 -13.96 -22.92
C TRP A 183 -2.91 -15.18 -23.82
N ASN A 184 -4.05 -15.86 -23.85
CA ASN A 184 -4.35 -16.99 -24.72
C ASN A 184 -5.62 -16.70 -25.50
N LYS A 185 -5.56 -16.86 -26.82
CA LYS A 185 -6.67 -16.63 -27.74
C LYS A 185 -7.24 -17.95 -28.24
N ILE A 186 -8.53 -18.13 -28.05
CA ILE A 186 -9.26 -19.29 -28.56
C ILE A 186 -10.20 -18.83 -29.68
N GLY A 187 -10.05 -19.43 -30.84
CA GLY A 187 -10.82 -19.04 -32.01
C GLY A 187 -10.38 -17.68 -32.60
N SER A 188 -11.35 -16.89 -33.01
CA SER A 188 -11.10 -15.59 -33.65
C SER A 188 -11.94 -14.48 -32.99
N PRO A 189 -11.75 -14.20 -31.70
CA PRO A 189 -12.45 -13.10 -31.06
C PRO A 189 -12.02 -11.77 -31.64
N THR A 190 -12.92 -10.79 -31.65
CA THR A 190 -12.68 -9.44 -32.16
C THR A 190 -13.16 -8.39 -31.16
N GLY A 191 -12.52 -7.24 -31.14
CA GLY A 191 -12.87 -6.12 -30.29
C GLY A 191 -11.77 -5.70 -29.35
N SER A 192 -12.07 -4.78 -28.45
CA SER A 192 -11.16 -4.27 -27.45
C SER A 192 -11.67 -4.61 -26.06
N LEU A 193 -10.83 -5.29 -25.29
CA LEU A 193 -11.05 -5.58 -23.91
C LEU A 193 -10.60 -4.40 -23.06
N VAL A 194 -11.45 -3.95 -22.15
CA VAL A 194 -11.08 -3.01 -21.08
C VAL A 194 -11.05 -3.77 -19.77
N VAL A 195 -9.92 -3.70 -19.08
CA VAL A 195 -9.72 -4.33 -17.78
C VAL A 195 -9.49 -3.26 -16.73
N TYR A 196 -10.34 -3.23 -15.73
CA TYR A 196 -10.13 -2.49 -14.49
C TYR A 196 -9.49 -3.43 -13.48
N TYR A 197 -8.52 -2.93 -12.74
CA TYR A 197 -7.89 -3.75 -11.71
C TYR A 197 -7.79 -3.01 -10.37
N MET A 198 -7.79 -3.78 -9.31
CA MET A 198 -7.39 -3.38 -7.98
C MET A 198 -6.20 -4.25 -7.57
N ALA A 199 -5.04 -3.61 -7.37
CA ALA A 199 -3.82 -4.26 -6.91
C ALA A 199 -3.63 -3.98 -5.42
N PHE A 200 -3.29 -4.99 -4.64
CA PHE A 200 -3.03 -4.90 -3.20
C PHE A 200 -1.57 -5.22 -2.92
N LYS A 201 -1.02 -4.51 -1.92
CA LYS A 201 0.35 -4.67 -1.45
C LYS A 201 0.46 -5.75 -0.38
#